data_d1560280bd444dc8bffecfd3220b59a9
#
_entry.id   d1560280bd444dc8bffecfd3220b59a9
#
_cell.length_a   1.000
_cell.length_b   1.000
_cell.length_c   1.000
_cell.angle_alpha   90.00
_cell.angle_beta   90.00
_cell.angle_gamma   90.00
#
_symmetry.space_group_name_H-M   'P 1'
#
loop_
_entity.id
_entity.type
_entity.pdbx_description
1 polymer ?
#
loop_
_entity_poly.entity_id
_entity_poly.type
_entity_poly.pdbx_seq_one_letter_code
_entity_poly.pdbx_strand_id
1 'polypeptide(L)'
;MKKLLALALLTVSLGACAQPAAPTKQTSQETTTTVKAEQTITVNVKKDGEPISGSPFTLTFKDGDKLLTVMKEQMQIVEKDGFVSAINGIEQEPANQKYWLFDVNGEMSPVGANQVDLKQVDVIDWKLEAFKQ
;
A
#
# COMPACT_ATOMS: atom_id res chain seq x y z
N MET A 1 -71.23 23.06 -29.95
CA MET A 1 -70.35 23.49 -30.16
C MET A 1 -69.31 23.09 -29.44
N LYS A 2 -68.82 22.89 -29.45
CA LYS A 2 -67.95 22.81 -29.18
C LYS A 2 -67.03 22.35 -28.60
N LYS A 3 -66.50 21.95 -28.53
CA LYS A 3 -65.69 21.63 -28.35
C LYS A 3 -64.69 21.26 -27.96
N LEU A 4 -64.09 20.90 -27.85
CA LEU A 4 -63.28 20.60 -27.65
C LEU A 4 -62.35 20.18 -27.33
N LEU A 5 -61.93 19.87 -27.11
CA LEU A 5 -61.13 19.53 -26.96
C LEU A 5 -60.13 19.19 -26.65
N ALA A 6 -59.64 18.88 -26.39
CA ALA A 6 -58.87 18.65 -26.08
C ALA A 6 -57.90 18.15 -25.90
N LEU A 7 -57.43 17.82 -25.84
CA LEU A 7 -56.67 17.39 -25.68
C LEU A 7 -55.56 17.07 -25.45
N ALA A 8 -55.22 16.88 -25.19
CA ALA A 8 -54.41 16.62 -24.99
C ALA A 8 -53.40 16.19 -24.70
N LEU A 9 -53.10 16.02 -24.51
CA LEU A 9 -52.34 15.74 -24.20
C LEU A 9 -51.31 15.27 -23.96
N LEU A 10 -51.03 15.02 -23.83
CA LEU A 10 -50.27 14.65 -23.55
C LEU A 10 -49.15 14.28 -23.35
N THR A 11 -48.90 14.23 -23.17
CA THR A 11 -48.08 13.87 -23.00
C THR A 11 -47.01 13.61 -22.77
N VAL A 12 -46.84 13.53 -22.58
CA VAL A 12 -46.01 13.31 -22.30
C VAL A 12 -44.97 12.96 -21.95
N SER A 13 -44.97 12.94 -21.76
CA SER A 13 -44.15 12.73 -21.35
C SER A 13 -43.22 12.28 -21.14
N LEU A 14 -43.16 12.10 -21.17
CA LEU A 14 -42.35 11.64 -20.88
C LEU A 14 -41.24 11.53 -20.78
N GLY A 15 -41.23 11.85 -21.02
CA GLY A 15 -40.25 11.82 -20.92
C GLY A 15 -39.37 11.63 -20.30
N ALA A 16 -39.69 11.78 -19.94
CA ALA A 16 -38.96 11.73 -19.25
C ALA A 16 -38.15 11.06 -19.01
N CYS A 17 -38.27 10.77 -19.15
CA CYS A 17 -37.52 10.28 -18.78
C CYS A 17 -36.39 10.15 -18.85
N ALA A 18 -36.48 10.45 -19.15
CA ALA A 18 -35.53 10.43 -19.11
C ALA A 18 -34.62 10.57 -18.72
N GLN A 19 -34.52 10.72 -18.59
CA GLN A 19 -33.69 10.79 -18.26
C GLN A 19 -32.96 10.45 -17.51
N PRO A 20 -33.08 10.31 -17.35
CA PRO A 20 -32.46 10.06 -16.55
C PRO A 20 -31.51 9.72 -16.58
N ALA A 21 -31.59 9.78 -16.97
CA ALA A 21 -30.73 9.58 -16.89
C ALA A 21 -29.82 9.97 -16.76
N ALA A 22 -29.67 10.27 -17.02
CA ALA A 22 -28.82 10.68 -16.94
C ALA A 22 -28.13 10.92 -16.08
N PRO A 23 -28.34 10.93 -15.69
CA PRO A 23 -27.72 11.32 -14.86
C PRO A 23 -26.90 10.77 -14.37
N THR A 24 -26.91 10.59 -14.51
CA THR A 24 -26.29 10.13 -13.97
C THR A 24 -25.18 10.20 -14.04
N LYS A 25 -24.98 10.55 -14.33
CA LYS A 25 -24.04 10.66 -14.32
C LYS A 25 -23.30 11.18 -13.81
N GLN A 26 -23.33 11.49 -13.82
CA GLN A 26 -22.65 12.02 -13.50
C GLN A 26 -22.08 12.02 -12.65
N THR A 27 -22.29 12.14 -12.64
CA THR A 27 -22.00 12.25 -11.87
C THR A 27 -21.17 12.01 -11.31
N SER A 28 -21.02 11.91 -11.24
CA SER A 28 -20.32 11.60 -10.62
C SER A 28 -19.14 11.68 -10.76
N GLN A 29 -18.96 11.80 -11.27
CA GLN A 29 -17.95 11.92 -11.43
C GLN A 29 -17.20 12.53 -10.92
N GLU A 30 -17.54 12.99 -10.88
CA GLU A 30 -16.98 13.74 -10.48
C GLU A 30 -16.28 13.67 -9.51
N THR A 31 -16.49 13.34 -9.12
CA THR A 31 -15.90 13.17 -8.08
C THR A 31 -14.76 12.47 -8.26
N THR A 32 -14.14 12.82 -8.95
CA THR A 32 -12.98 12.42 -9.10
C THR A 32 -12.15 12.86 -8.08
N THR A 33 -12.49 12.51 -7.00
CA THR A 33 -11.57 12.46 -5.97
C THR A 33 -10.68 11.37 -6.39
N THR A 34 -9.65 11.73 -6.99
CA THR A 34 -8.61 10.82 -7.29
C THR A 34 -8.06 10.43 -5.96
N VAL A 35 -8.65 9.48 -5.38
CA VAL A 35 -8.04 8.78 -4.30
C VAL A 35 -6.84 8.14 -4.97
N LYS A 36 -5.72 8.73 -4.77
CA LYS A 36 -4.48 8.11 -5.18
C LYS A 36 -4.45 6.78 -4.47
N ALA A 37 -4.46 5.71 -5.22
CA ALA A 37 -4.40 4.36 -4.68
C ALA A 37 -3.22 4.28 -3.72
N GLU A 38 -3.44 3.74 -2.55
CA GLU A 38 -2.37 3.52 -1.59
C GLU A 38 -1.36 2.57 -2.20
N GLN A 39 -0.12 2.97 -2.13
CA GLN A 39 0.98 2.13 -2.60
C GLN A 39 1.38 1.20 -1.46
N THR A 40 1.62 -0.05 -1.79
CA THR A 40 1.95 -1.06 -0.80
C THR A 40 3.19 -1.84 -1.17
N ILE A 41 3.88 -2.32 -0.15
CA ILE A 41 4.99 -3.27 -0.27
C ILE A 41 4.69 -4.47 0.62
N THR A 42 5.34 -5.58 0.33
CA THR A 42 5.30 -6.78 1.17
C THR A 42 6.63 -6.90 1.90
N VAL A 43 6.57 -7.06 3.21
CA VAL A 43 7.76 -7.25 4.04
C VAL A 43 7.71 -8.62 4.69
N ASN A 44 8.58 -9.50 4.24
CA ASN A 44 8.80 -10.80 4.87
C ASN A 44 9.88 -10.64 5.93
N VAL A 45 9.71 -11.24 7.09
CA VAL A 45 10.71 -11.22 8.15
C VAL A 45 10.93 -12.63 8.64
N LYS A 46 12.19 -13.07 8.58
CA LYS A 46 12.59 -14.43 8.97
C LYS A 46 13.71 -14.41 9.99
N LYS A 47 13.67 -15.36 10.89
CA LYS A 47 14.78 -15.66 11.80
C LYS A 47 15.21 -17.11 11.57
N ASP A 48 16.49 -17.31 11.29
CA ASP A 48 17.07 -18.64 11.03
C ASP A 48 16.29 -19.45 9.96
N GLY A 49 15.77 -18.72 8.95
CA GLY A 49 15.03 -19.32 7.84
C GLY A 49 13.53 -19.41 8.05
N GLU A 50 13.06 -19.23 9.29
CA GLU A 50 11.63 -19.34 9.61
C GLU A 50 10.96 -17.98 9.71
N PRO A 51 9.75 -17.81 9.17
CA PRO A 51 9.03 -16.55 9.27
C PRO A 51 8.65 -16.27 10.72
N ILE A 52 8.79 -15.01 11.12
CA ILE A 52 8.35 -14.60 12.46
C ILE A 52 6.82 -14.44 12.49
N SER A 53 6.27 -14.37 13.69
CA SER A 53 4.83 -14.19 13.87
C SER A 53 4.35 -12.91 13.17
N GLY A 54 3.33 -13.03 12.36
CA GLY A 54 2.73 -11.94 11.60
C GLY A 54 3.33 -11.72 10.21
N SER A 55 4.45 -12.37 9.89
CA SER A 55 5.04 -12.29 8.54
C SER A 55 4.21 -13.12 7.54
N PRO A 56 4.00 -12.62 6.33
CA PRO A 56 4.41 -11.33 5.77
C PRO A 56 3.56 -10.15 6.20
N PHE A 57 4.18 -9.00 6.25
CA PHE A 57 3.50 -7.73 6.56
C PHE A 57 3.24 -6.97 5.27
N THR A 58 2.06 -6.34 5.16
CA THR A 58 1.77 -5.41 4.07
C THR A 58 1.85 -4.01 4.63
N LEU A 59 2.75 -3.20 4.12
CA LEU A 59 2.95 -1.83 4.57
C LEU A 59 2.53 -0.86 3.48
N THR A 60 1.90 0.25 3.87
CA THR A 60 1.53 1.31 2.95
C THR A 60 2.58 2.40 2.95
N PHE A 61 2.78 3.05 1.81
CA PHE A 61 3.77 4.12 1.68
C PHE A 61 3.32 5.19 0.69
N LYS A 62 4.01 6.32 0.70
CA LYS A 62 3.80 7.44 -0.23
C LYS A 62 5.04 7.67 -1.07
N ASP A 63 4.86 8.33 -2.20
CA ASP A 63 5.99 8.66 -3.05
C ASP A 63 7.07 9.44 -2.27
N GLY A 64 8.28 8.94 -2.33
CA GLY A 64 9.43 9.54 -1.66
C GLY A 64 9.71 8.97 -0.27
N ASP A 65 8.85 8.12 0.26
CA ASP A 65 9.12 7.47 1.54
C ASP A 65 10.26 6.46 1.40
N LYS A 66 11.05 6.36 2.44
CA LYS A 66 12.15 5.39 2.53
C LYS A 66 11.70 4.16 3.30
N LEU A 67 12.25 3.02 2.96
CA LEU A 67 11.90 1.75 3.59
C LEU A 67 11.96 1.82 5.13
N LEU A 68 13.04 2.37 5.68
CA LEU A 68 13.20 2.45 7.12
C LEU A 68 12.10 3.30 7.77
N THR A 69 11.72 4.42 7.14
CA THR A 69 10.67 5.30 7.65
C THR A 69 9.35 4.56 7.73
N VAL A 70 8.97 3.91 6.63
CA VAL A 70 7.71 3.17 6.53
C VAL A 70 7.66 2.03 7.55
N MET A 71 8.76 1.31 7.71
CA MET A 71 8.84 0.23 8.70
C MET A 71 8.71 0.77 10.14
N LYS A 72 9.35 1.91 10.44
CA LYS A 72 9.28 2.50 11.79
C LYS A 72 7.87 3.00 12.13
N GLU A 73 7.10 3.40 11.14
CA GLU A 73 5.73 3.87 11.36
C GLU A 73 4.73 2.73 11.56
N GLN A 74 4.98 1.58 10.97
CA GLN A 74 4.00 0.50 10.91
C GLN A 74 4.45 -0.80 11.58
N MET A 75 5.70 -0.88 12.01
CA MET A 75 6.29 -2.03 12.71
C MET A 75 7.13 -1.55 13.90
N GLN A 76 7.47 -2.46 14.80
CA GLN A 76 8.36 -2.14 15.91
C GLN A 76 9.80 -2.30 15.44
N ILE A 77 10.44 -1.19 15.09
CA ILE A 77 11.81 -1.18 14.60
C ILE A 77 12.73 -0.45 15.59
N VAL A 78 13.81 -1.09 15.96
CA VAL A 78 14.92 -0.43 16.67
C VAL A 78 16.06 -0.30 15.66
N GLU A 79 16.55 0.92 15.50
CA GLU A 79 17.65 1.17 14.58
C GLU A 79 18.63 2.16 15.19
N LYS A 80 19.84 2.10 14.73
CA LYS A 80 20.89 3.03 15.10
C LYS A 80 21.75 3.35 13.87
N ASP A 81 21.90 4.63 13.59
CA ASP A 81 22.73 5.11 12.46
C ASP A 81 22.32 4.49 11.11
N GLY A 82 21.03 4.19 10.95
CA GLY A 82 20.49 3.61 9.72
C GLY A 82 20.53 2.08 9.66
N PHE A 83 21.10 1.43 10.68
CA PHE A 83 21.16 -0.03 10.78
C PHE A 83 20.06 -0.55 11.70
N VAL A 84 19.29 -1.48 11.22
CA VAL A 84 18.22 -2.10 12.01
C VAL A 84 18.84 -3.10 12.97
N SER A 85 18.57 -2.93 14.27
CA SER A 85 19.07 -3.82 15.31
C SER A 85 17.99 -4.72 15.88
N ALA A 86 16.71 -4.35 15.73
CA ALA A 86 15.60 -5.21 16.12
C ALA A 86 14.37 -4.99 15.25
N ILE A 87 13.64 -6.04 14.97
CA ILE A 87 12.37 -6.01 14.24
C ILE A 87 11.34 -6.76 15.09
N ASN A 88 10.24 -6.07 15.43
CA ASN A 88 9.14 -6.62 16.23
C ASN A 88 9.62 -7.33 17.50
N GLY A 89 10.59 -6.72 18.19
CA GLY A 89 11.12 -7.25 19.44
C GLY A 89 12.18 -8.33 19.28
N ILE A 90 12.53 -8.71 18.07
CA ILE A 90 13.56 -9.70 17.81
C ILE A 90 14.86 -8.96 17.52
N GLU A 91 15.81 -9.03 18.46
CA GLU A 91 17.08 -8.35 18.34
C GLU A 91 18.08 -9.16 17.55
N GLN A 92 19.02 -8.48 16.91
CA GLN A 92 20.19 -9.13 16.31
C GLN A 92 21.04 -9.79 17.38
N GLU A 93 21.83 -10.78 17.00
CA GLU A 93 22.66 -11.55 17.91
C GLU A 93 24.16 -11.40 17.54
N PRO A 94 24.79 -10.28 17.87
CA PRO A 94 26.19 -10.05 17.47
C PRO A 94 27.15 -11.10 18.00
N ALA A 95 26.86 -11.68 19.18
CA ALA A 95 27.70 -12.74 19.75
C ALA A 95 27.70 -14.00 18.87
N ASN A 96 26.65 -14.19 18.08
CA ASN A 96 26.49 -15.29 17.14
C ASN A 96 26.71 -14.84 15.69
N GLN A 97 27.22 -13.60 15.51
CA GLN A 97 27.43 -12.98 14.20
C GLN A 97 26.15 -12.91 13.36
N LYS A 98 24.98 -12.88 14.00
CA LYS A 98 23.71 -12.75 13.30
C LYS A 98 23.26 -11.31 13.30
N TYR A 99 23.01 -10.81 12.11
CA TYR A 99 22.60 -9.44 11.87
C TYR A 99 21.36 -9.42 10.99
N TRP A 100 20.59 -8.33 11.10
CA TRP A 100 19.46 -8.11 10.20
C TRP A 100 19.97 -7.67 8.84
N LEU A 101 19.82 -8.53 7.86
CA LEU A 101 20.14 -8.28 6.46
C LEU A 101 18.85 -8.31 5.66
N PHE A 102 18.82 -7.67 4.51
CA PHE A 102 17.62 -7.69 3.69
C PHE A 102 17.90 -7.67 2.20
N ASP A 103 16.97 -8.27 1.47
CA ASP A 103 16.92 -8.25 0.01
C ASP A 103 15.74 -7.36 -0.42
N VAL A 104 15.87 -6.77 -1.59
CA VAL A 104 14.79 -6.05 -2.27
C VAL A 104 14.50 -6.81 -3.56
N ASN A 105 13.30 -7.32 -3.69
CA ASN A 105 12.89 -8.12 -4.86
C ASN A 105 13.84 -9.29 -5.15
N GLY A 106 14.38 -9.90 -4.09
CA GLY A 106 15.22 -11.07 -4.20
C GLY A 106 16.71 -10.79 -4.37
N GLU A 107 17.12 -9.52 -4.38
CA GLU A 107 18.52 -9.14 -4.48
C GLU A 107 18.96 -8.43 -3.20
N MET A 108 20.13 -8.81 -2.67
CA MET A 108 20.65 -8.18 -1.46
C MET A 108 20.80 -6.67 -1.68
N SER A 109 20.27 -5.89 -0.78
CA SER A 109 20.35 -4.45 -0.88
C SER A 109 21.79 -3.97 -0.70
N PRO A 110 22.31 -3.16 -1.63
CA PRO A 110 23.65 -2.61 -1.50
C PRO A 110 23.69 -1.39 -0.57
N VAL A 111 22.55 -0.97 -0.05
CA VAL A 111 22.42 0.22 0.80
C VAL A 111 21.57 -0.08 2.02
N GLY A 112 21.68 0.77 3.04
CA GLY A 112 20.84 0.63 4.24
C GLY A 112 19.38 0.97 3.97
N ALA A 113 18.50 0.46 4.83
CA ALA A 113 17.05 0.66 4.67
C ALA A 113 16.65 2.15 4.68
N ASN A 114 17.47 3.00 5.25
CA ASN A 114 17.25 4.45 5.25
C ASN A 114 17.53 5.10 3.90
N GLN A 115 18.05 4.37 2.94
CA GLN A 115 18.37 4.87 1.60
C GLN A 115 17.52 4.22 0.49
N VAL A 116 16.78 3.17 0.81
CA VAL A 116 15.96 2.46 -0.17
C VAL A 116 14.72 3.27 -0.52
N ASP A 117 14.58 3.59 -1.80
CA ASP A 117 13.36 4.19 -2.36
C ASP A 117 12.37 3.07 -2.69
N LEU A 118 11.15 3.23 -2.24
CA LEU A 118 10.11 2.24 -2.41
C LEU A 118 9.36 2.38 -3.73
N LYS A 119 8.96 1.25 -4.28
CA LYS A 119 8.09 1.18 -5.46
C LYS A 119 6.91 0.28 -5.14
N GLN A 120 5.80 0.55 -5.81
CA GLN A 120 4.59 -0.26 -5.68
C GLN A 120 4.89 -1.74 -5.92
N VAL A 121 4.41 -2.56 -5.01
CA VAL A 121 4.56 -4.01 -4.96
C VAL A 121 5.98 -4.53 -4.78
N ASP A 122 6.90 -3.71 -4.27
CA ASP A 122 8.21 -4.21 -3.86
C ASP A 122 8.05 -5.30 -2.79
N VAL A 123 8.94 -6.29 -2.84
CA VAL A 123 9.03 -7.35 -1.84
C VAL A 123 10.35 -7.19 -1.11
N ILE A 124 10.26 -7.04 0.20
CA ILE A 124 11.42 -6.88 1.08
C ILE A 124 11.54 -8.13 1.94
N ASP A 125 12.67 -8.80 1.88
CA ASP A 125 12.93 -10.02 2.65
C ASP A 125 13.99 -9.74 3.71
N TRP A 126 13.57 -9.52 4.95
CA TRP A 126 14.47 -9.39 6.09
C TRP A 126 14.86 -10.75 6.65
N LYS A 127 16.14 -10.91 6.91
CA LYS A 127 16.70 -12.16 7.41
C LYS A 127 17.62 -11.90 8.58
N LEU A 128 17.37 -12.57 9.71
CA LEU A 128 18.30 -12.61 10.84
C LEU A 128 19.10 -13.92 10.73
N GLU A 129 20.29 -13.81 10.22
CA GLU A 129 21.14 -14.97 10.00
C GLU A 129 22.61 -14.59 10.13
N ALA A 130 23.46 -15.60 10.24
CA ALA A 130 24.89 -15.38 10.34
C ALA A 130 25.42 -14.91 8.98
N PHE A 131 26.16 -13.81 9.01
CA PHE A 131 26.77 -13.28 7.79
C PHE A 131 27.85 -14.26 7.31
N LYS A 132 27.64 -14.81 6.15
CA LYS A 132 28.61 -15.72 5.53
C LYS A 132 29.53 -14.91 4.62
N GLN A 133 30.80 -14.95 4.93
CA GLN A 133 31.83 -14.34 4.08
C GLN A 133 32.23 -15.30 2.96
#